data_9a10d3d29a2896dd070c1bd4bc33a6d8
#
_entry.id   9a10d3d29a2896dd070c1bd4bc33a6d8
#
_cell.length_a   1.000
_cell.length_b   1.000
_cell.length_c   1.000
_cell.angle_alpha   90.00
_cell.angle_beta   90.00
_cell.angle_gamma   90.00
#
_symmetry.space_group_name_H-M   'P 1'
#
loop_
_entity.id
_entity.type
_entity.pdbx_description
1 polymer ?
#
loop_
_entity_poly.entity_id
_entity_poly.type
_entity_poly.pdbx_seq_one_letter_code
_entity_poly.pdbx_strand_id
1 'polypeptide(L)'
;PRGWSTDAETLESLREYPLVEDVLQYRAYQKLNSTYVEGLLKVIGEDGRIHSTFNQTEARTGRLSSDNPNLQNIPIRTELGSQLRAYFVAKPGCVLVDADYSQIELRILAHITGDAHMQQAFLNGEDIHRSTAAKIYGIPQSEVTPRLRSSAKAINFGIMYGKGAYSLSKDIGVTVKEADAFLKNYLAAFPSVSGYMDKTIADAKANGYVSTLFGRRRALPELASS
;
A
#
# COMPACT_ATOMS: atom_id res chain seq x y z
N PRO A 1 23.77 18.32 -12.87
CA PRO A 1 22.57 19.08 -12.53
C PRO A 1 21.37 18.30 -13.06
N ARG A 2 20.50 17.87 -12.18
CA ARG A 2 19.20 17.33 -12.59
C ARG A 2 18.43 18.52 -13.18
N GLY A 3 17.94 18.40 -14.41
CA GLY A 3 17.13 19.43 -15.05
C GLY A 3 15.83 19.73 -14.27
N TRP A 4 15.05 20.68 -14.76
CA TRP A 4 13.73 21.00 -14.19
C TRP A 4 12.83 19.78 -14.25
N SER A 5 12.12 19.49 -13.14
CA SER A 5 11.10 18.43 -13.09
C SER A 5 9.71 19.04 -13.06
N THR A 6 8.80 18.40 -13.78
CA THR A 6 7.35 18.66 -13.74
C THR A 6 6.59 17.39 -13.32
N ASP A 7 7.24 16.48 -12.58
CA ASP A 7 6.55 15.31 -12.03
C ASP A 7 5.45 15.74 -11.04
N ALA A 8 4.54 14.80 -10.73
CA ALA A 8 3.38 15.10 -9.89
C ALA A 8 3.80 15.58 -8.49
N GLU A 9 4.87 15.01 -7.91
CA GLU A 9 5.33 15.39 -6.57
C GLU A 9 5.87 16.82 -6.55
N THR A 10 6.64 17.20 -7.57
CA THR A 10 7.15 18.57 -7.72
C THR A 10 5.99 19.57 -7.93
N LEU A 11 5.05 19.24 -8.81
CA LEU A 11 3.90 20.12 -9.06
C LEU A 11 2.99 20.24 -7.84
N GLU A 12 2.75 19.17 -7.09
CA GLU A 12 1.98 19.20 -5.84
C GLU A 12 2.57 20.18 -4.81
N SER A 13 3.91 20.31 -4.77
CA SER A 13 4.57 21.28 -3.89
C SER A 13 4.41 22.74 -4.34
N LEU A 14 3.92 22.98 -5.57
CA LEU A 14 3.73 24.27 -6.20
C LEU A 14 2.25 24.62 -6.43
N ARG A 15 1.32 23.99 -5.70
CA ARG A 15 -0.14 24.20 -5.83
C ARG A 15 -0.60 25.63 -5.56
N GLU A 16 0.25 26.47 -4.97
CA GLU A 16 0.00 27.90 -4.78
C GLU A 16 -0.15 28.67 -6.13
N TYR A 17 0.40 28.11 -7.20
CA TYR A 17 0.28 28.69 -8.54
C TYR A 17 -0.96 28.11 -9.26
N PRO A 18 -1.95 28.95 -9.67
CA PRO A 18 -3.20 28.47 -10.28
C PRO A 18 -2.99 27.56 -11.49
N LEU A 19 -2.02 27.86 -12.35
CA LEU A 19 -1.68 27.06 -13.53
C LEU A 19 -1.30 25.62 -13.16
N VAL A 20 -0.72 25.41 -12.00
CA VAL A 20 -0.28 24.07 -11.55
C VAL A 20 -1.48 23.15 -11.34
N GLU A 21 -2.57 23.66 -10.75
CA GLU A 21 -3.81 22.90 -10.58
C GLU A 21 -4.39 22.47 -11.93
N ASP A 22 -4.44 23.39 -12.91
CA ASP A 22 -4.94 23.08 -14.25
C ASP A 22 -4.10 22.00 -14.95
N VAL A 23 -2.77 22.07 -14.82
CA VAL A 23 -1.85 21.07 -15.38
C VAL A 23 -2.05 19.70 -14.71
N LEU A 24 -2.20 19.66 -13.38
CA LEU A 24 -2.45 18.40 -12.66
C LEU A 24 -3.78 17.77 -13.06
N GLN A 25 -4.85 18.57 -13.17
CA GLN A 25 -6.17 18.11 -13.61
C GLN A 25 -6.14 17.63 -15.07
N TYR A 26 -5.54 18.38 -15.96
CA TYR A 26 -5.38 17.98 -17.37
C TYR A 26 -4.67 16.63 -17.49
N ARG A 27 -3.57 16.45 -16.79
CA ARG A 27 -2.82 15.18 -16.79
C ARG A 27 -3.63 14.03 -16.22
N ALA A 28 -4.43 14.28 -15.17
CA ALA A 28 -5.30 13.26 -14.60
C ALA A 28 -6.36 12.81 -15.61
N TYR A 29 -7.04 13.75 -16.27
CA TYR A 29 -8.04 13.45 -17.31
C TYR A 29 -7.42 12.78 -18.53
N GLN A 30 -6.29 13.28 -18.99
CA GLN A 30 -5.58 12.67 -20.12
C GLN A 30 -5.18 11.23 -19.83
N LYS A 31 -4.66 10.95 -18.62
CA LYS A 31 -4.31 9.59 -18.22
C LYS A 31 -5.56 8.68 -18.16
N LEU A 32 -6.66 9.17 -17.59
CA LEU A 32 -7.90 8.42 -17.55
C LEU A 32 -8.40 8.10 -18.97
N ASN A 33 -8.44 9.07 -19.83
CA ASN A 33 -8.89 8.89 -21.21
C ASN A 33 -7.98 7.92 -21.98
N SER A 34 -6.69 8.23 -22.07
CA SER A 34 -5.75 7.47 -22.90
C SER A 34 -5.53 6.04 -22.40
N THR A 35 -5.45 5.82 -21.07
CA THR A 35 -5.15 4.50 -20.52
C THR A 35 -6.40 3.64 -20.34
N TYR A 36 -7.47 4.22 -19.80
CA TYR A 36 -8.63 3.43 -19.37
C TYR A 36 -9.82 3.53 -20.33
N VAL A 37 -10.04 4.67 -21.01
CA VAL A 37 -11.11 4.76 -21.98
C VAL A 37 -10.61 4.22 -23.33
N GLU A 38 -9.72 4.94 -24.00
CA GLU A 38 -9.22 4.54 -25.30
C GLU A 38 -8.39 3.26 -25.27
N GLY A 39 -7.56 3.11 -24.21
CA GLY A 39 -6.69 1.95 -24.04
C GLY A 39 -7.47 0.64 -23.87
N LEU A 40 -8.54 0.64 -23.07
CA LEU A 40 -9.37 -0.55 -22.87
C LEU A 40 -10.24 -0.84 -24.10
N LEU A 41 -10.78 0.17 -24.77
CA LEU A 41 -11.56 -0.01 -25.99
C LEU A 41 -10.76 -0.72 -27.10
N LYS A 42 -9.46 -0.42 -27.21
CA LYS A 42 -8.56 -1.02 -28.22
C LYS A 42 -8.25 -2.52 -27.97
N VAL A 43 -8.44 -3.00 -26.76
CA VAL A 43 -8.12 -4.39 -26.37
C VAL A 43 -9.36 -5.24 -26.12
N ILE A 44 -10.54 -4.74 -26.48
CA ILE A 44 -11.76 -5.55 -26.48
C ILE A 44 -11.63 -6.60 -27.59
N GLY A 45 -11.75 -7.87 -27.21
CA GLY A 45 -11.71 -8.99 -28.15
C GLY A 45 -12.97 -9.09 -29.02
N GLU A 46 -12.95 -9.98 -30.00
CA GLU A 46 -14.10 -10.26 -30.89
C GLU A 46 -15.35 -10.73 -30.15
N ASP A 47 -15.16 -11.32 -28.95
CA ASP A 47 -16.24 -11.74 -28.05
C ASP A 47 -16.81 -10.60 -27.18
N GLY A 48 -16.38 -9.35 -27.40
CA GLY A 48 -16.79 -8.17 -26.65
C GLY A 48 -16.21 -8.10 -25.23
N ARG A 49 -15.16 -8.85 -24.93
CA ARG A 49 -14.55 -8.94 -23.60
C ARG A 49 -13.10 -8.47 -23.61
N ILE A 50 -12.62 -8.11 -22.42
CA ILE A 50 -11.21 -7.79 -22.19
C ILE A 50 -10.53 -9.01 -21.58
N HIS A 51 -9.45 -9.45 -22.20
CA HIS A 51 -8.62 -10.57 -21.76
C HIS A 51 -7.25 -10.07 -21.34
N SER A 52 -7.00 -10.06 -20.05
CA SER A 52 -5.70 -9.67 -19.49
C SER A 52 -4.81 -10.89 -19.27
N THR A 53 -3.51 -10.69 -19.37
CA THR A 53 -2.51 -11.69 -18.96
C THR A 53 -2.14 -11.47 -17.50
N PHE A 54 -2.23 -12.53 -16.69
CA PHE A 54 -1.77 -12.51 -15.30
C PHE A 54 -0.46 -13.29 -15.18
N ASN A 55 0.62 -12.58 -14.83
CA ASN A 55 1.95 -13.16 -14.72
C ASN A 55 2.21 -13.59 -13.27
N GLN A 56 2.62 -14.85 -13.09
CA GLN A 56 2.88 -15.44 -11.76
C GLN A 56 4.34 -15.30 -11.31
N THR A 57 5.25 -14.96 -12.22
CA THR A 57 6.70 -15.01 -11.99
C THR A 57 7.42 -13.67 -12.09
N GLU A 58 6.75 -12.61 -12.51
CA GLU A 58 7.35 -11.29 -12.73
C GLU A 58 7.64 -10.53 -11.43
N ALA A 59 6.71 -10.55 -10.49
CA ALA A 59 6.88 -9.81 -9.26
C ALA A 59 7.82 -10.54 -8.28
N ARG A 60 8.90 -9.88 -7.88
CA ARG A 60 9.88 -10.42 -6.91
C ARG A 60 9.25 -10.79 -5.56
N THR A 61 8.10 -10.21 -5.22
CA THR A 61 7.34 -10.48 -4.00
C THR A 61 6.48 -11.75 -4.08
N GLY A 62 6.33 -12.34 -5.28
CA GLY A 62 5.41 -13.44 -5.55
C GLY A 62 3.96 -13.01 -5.75
N ARG A 63 3.67 -11.70 -5.82
CA ARG A 63 2.35 -11.20 -6.24
C ARG A 63 2.14 -11.46 -7.72
N LEU A 64 0.88 -11.55 -8.15
CA LEU A 64 0.53 -11.50 -9.57
C LEU A 64 0.78 -10.10 -10.11
N SER A 65 1.20 -9.99 -11.36
CA SER A 65 1.09 -8.77 -12.16
C SER A 65 0.09 -8.98 -13.28
N SER A 66 -0.50 -7.89 -13.76
CA SER A 66 -1.48 -7.91 -14.85
C SER A 66 -0.95 -7.06 -16.01
N ASP A 67 -1.05 -7.60 -17.22
CA ASP A 67 -0.55 -6.95 -18.43
C ASP A 67 -1.50 -7.20 -19.63
N ASN A 68 -1.44 -6.33 -20.61
CA ASN A 68 -2.18 -6.39 -21.87
C ASN A 68 -3.70 -6.64 -21.77
N PRO A 69 -4.50 -5.81 -21.05
CA PRO A 69 -4.15 -4.61 -20.32
C PRO A 69 -3.87 -4.87 -18.83
N ASN A 70 -3.21 -3.90 -18.14
CA ASN A 70 -3.06 -3.98 -16.69
C ASN A 70 -4.38 -3.60 -16.00
N LEU A 71 -5.11 -4.60 -15.50
CA LEU A 71 -6.38 -4.41 -14.79
C LEU A 71 -6.21 -4.14 -13.29
N GLN A 72 -5.00 -4.33 -12.73
CA GLN A 72 -4.74 -4.08 -11.31
C GLN A 72 -4.62 -2.59 -10.96
N ASN A 73 -4.45 -1.73 -11.95
CA ASN A 73 -4.25 -0.29 -11.78
C ASN A 73 -5.49 0.55 -12.07
N ILE A 74 -6.68 -0.06 -12.20
CA ILE A 74 -7.93 0.67 -12.40
C ILE A 74 -8.15 1.60 -11.20
N PRO A 75 -8.30 2.92 -11.41
CA PRO A 75 -8.40 3.89 -10.32
C PRO A 75 -9.63 3.64 -9.45
N ILE A 76 -9.49 3.92 -8.13
CA ILE A 76 -10.59 3.79 -7.17
C ILE A 76 -10.70 5.02 -6.27
N ARG A 77 -9.64 5.83 -6.16
CA ARG A 77 -9.57 6.92 -5.17
C ARG A 77 -10.22 8.21 -5.63
N THR A 78 -10.30 8.44 -6.93
CA THR A 78 -10.95 9.62 -7.51
C THR A 78 -12.36 9.26 -7.94
N GLU A 79 -13.28 10.22 -7.88
CA GLU A 79 -14.67 10.02 -8.27
C GLU A 79 -14.79 9.50 -9.72
N LEU A 80 -14.18 10.18 -10.68
CA LEU A 80 -14.17 9.75 -12.09
C LEU A 80 -13.48 8.38 -12.27
N GLY A 81 -12.37 8.15 -11.58
CA GLY A 81 -11.67 6.86 -11.63
C GLY A 81 -12.52 5.71 -11.11
N SER A 82 -13.26 5.93 -10.03
CA SER A 82 -14.15 4.90 -9.45
C SER A 82 -15.32 4.58 -10.38
N GLN A 83 -15.85 5.54 -11.14
CA GLN A 83 -16.91 5.32 -12.12
C GLN A 83 -16.50 4.34 -13.23
N LEU A 84 -15.21 4.29 -13.60
CA LEU A 84 -14.71 3.32 -14.59
C LEU A 84 -15.00 1.87 -14.20
N ARG A 85 -15.06 1.56 -12.92
CA ARG A 85 -15.38 0.20 -12.44
C ARG A 85 -16.80 -0.24 -12.78
N ALA A 86 -17.74 0.68 -12.92
CA ALA A 86 -19.12 0.39 -13.29
C ALA A 86 -19.26 -0.14 -14.73
N TYR A 87 -18.28 0.09 -15.58
CA TYR A 87 -18.26 -0.41 -16.96
C TYR A 87 -17.81 -1.87 -17.06
N PHE A 88 -17.24 -2.44 -16.02
CA PHE A 88 -16.92 -3.86 -15.98
C PHE A 88 -18.14 -4.64 -15.52
N VAL A 89 -18.78 -5.32 -16.45
CA VAL A 89 -20.03 -6.06 -16.21
C VAL A 89 -19.80 -7.55 -16.40
N ALA A 90 -20.60 -8.36 -15.69
CA ALA A 90 -20.58 -9.79 -15.85
C ALA A 90 -21.19 -10.20 -17.20
N LYS A 91 -20.77 -11.36 -17.76
CA LYS A 91 -21.41 -11.97 -18.89
C LYS A 91 -22.90 -12.25 -18.56
N PRO A 92 -23.83 -12.17 -19.51
CA PRO A 92 -25.22 -12.57 -19.30
C PRO A 92 -25.34 -13.95 -18.63
N GLY A 93 -26.14 -14.04 -17.57
CA GLY A 93 -26.28 -15.24 -16.74
C GLY A 93 -25.17 -15.48 -15.71
N CYS A 94 -24.22 -14.58 -15.58
CA CYS A 94 -23.12 -14.62 -14.59
C CYS A 94 -23.19 -13.42 -13.66
N VAL A 95 -22.44 -13.49 -12.55
CA VAL A 95 -22.23 -12.39 -11.59
C VAL A 95 -20.73 -12.17 -11.40
N LEU A 96 -20.36 -10.95 -11.06
CA LEU A 96 -19.01 -10.66 -10.54
C LEU A 96 -19.00 -10.99 -9.05
N VAL A 97 -18.00 -11.73 -8.62
CA VAL A 97 -17.75 -12.00 -7.20
C VAL A 97 -16.47 -11.29 -6.81
N ASP A 98 -16.56 -10.39 -5.83
CA ASP A 98 -15.42 -9.72 -5.22
C ASP A 98 -15.18 -10.29 -3.82
N ALA A 99 -13.98 -10.82 -3.58
CA ALA A 99 -13.60 -11.37 -2.28
C ALA A 99 -12.18 -10.94 -1.94
N ASP A 100 -12.02 -10.24 -0.83
CA ASP A 100 -10.73 -9.77 -0.34
C ASP A 100 -10.46 -10.22 1.10
N TYR A 101 -9.20 -10.51 1.38
CA TYR A 101 -8.76 -10.79 2.74
C TYR A 101 -8.70 -9.52 3.57
N SER A 102 -9.45 -9.47 4.67
CA SER A 102 -9.40 -8.35 5.60
C SER A 102 -8.04 -8.27 6.28
N GLN A 103 -7.22 -7.28 5.90
CA GLN A 103 -5.95 -6.90 6.54
C GLN A 103 -4.95 -8.07 6.67
N ILE A 104 -4.86 -8.91 5.63
CA ILE A 104 -4.09 -10.17 5.66
C ILE A 104 -2.63 -9.96 6.09
N GLU A 105 -1.99 -8.89 5.64
CA GLU A 105 -0.59 -8.62 5.94
C GLU A 105 -0.36 -8.36 7.43
N LEU A 106 -1.26 -7.61 8.09
CA LEU A 106 -1.19 -7.37 9.54
C LEU A 106 -1.52 -8.62 10.34
N ARG A 107 -2.42 -9.48 9.85
CA ARG A 107 -2.71 -10.78 10.47
C ARG A 107 -1.50 -11.71 10.40
N ILE A 108 -0.83 -11.75 9.26
CA ILE A 108 0.42 -12.50 9.09
C ILE A 108 1.50 -11.94 10.02
N LEU A 109 1.65 -10.62 10.10
CA LEU A 109 2.60 -9.99 11.01
C LEU A 109 2.32 -10.38 12.47
N ALA A 110 1.08 -10.26 12.92
CA ALA A 110 0.66 -10.67 14.26
C ALA A 110 0.96 -12.14 14.55
N HIS A 111 0.77 -13.01 13.56
CA HIS A 111 1.06 -14.44 13.68
C HIS A 111 2.57 -14.71 13.79
N ILE A 112 3.37 -14.16 12.87
CA ILE A 112 4.82 -14.41 12.83
C ILE A 112 5.54 -13.82 14.03
N THR A 113 5.14 -12.62 14.47
CA THR A 113 5.76 -11.94 15.61
C THR A 113 5.29 -12.48 16.97
N GLY A 114 4.16 -13.19 16.98
CA GLY A 114 3.53 -13.62 18.22
C GLY A 114 3.02 -12.47 19.10
N ASP A 115 2.83 -11.28 18.54
CA ASP A 115 2.38 -10.10 19.28
C ASP A 115 0.99 -10.30 19.87
N ALA A 116 0.92 -10.46 21.19
CA ALA A 116 -0.32 -10.79 21.88
C ALA A 116 -1.40 -9.71 21.73
N HIS A 117 -1.01 -8.41 21.68
CA HIS A 117 -1.97 -7.33 21.49
C HIS A 117 -2.60 -7.35 20.10
N MET A 118 -1.77 -7.53 19.07
CA MET A 118 -2.29 -7.62 17.69
C MET A 118 -3.16 -8.88 17.52
N GLN A 119 -2.72 -10.02 18.05
CA GLN A 119 -3.50 -11.26 17.98
C GLN A 119 -4.85 -11.10 18.67
N GLN A 120 -4.87 -10.55 19.89
CA GLN A 120 -6.10 -10.35 20.65
C GLN A 120 -7.06 -9.39 19.94
N ALA A 121 -6.55 -8.28 19.37
CA ALA A 121 -7.35 -7.36 18.62
C ALA A 121 -8.06 -8.03 17.41
N PHE A 122 -7.34 -8.90 16.70
CA PHE A 122 -7.93 -9.66 15.59
C PHE A 122 -8.93 -10.73 16.06
N LEU A 123 -8.66 -11.43 17.16
CA LEU A 123 -9.57 -12.44 17.71
C LEU A 123 -10.88 -11.81 18.23
N ASN A 124 -10.80 -10.62 18.79
CA ASN A 124 -11.96 -9.85 19.25
C ASN A 124 -12.72 -9.14 18.11
N GLY A 125 -12.25 -9.22 16.86
CA GLY A 125 -12.84 -8.46 15.76
C GLY A 125 -12.69 -6.95 15.85
N GLU A 126 -11.70 -6.47 16.61
CA GLU A 126 -11.44 -5.05 16.79
C GLU A 126 -10.86 -4.41 15.51
N ASP A 127 -11.06 -3.10 15.38
CA ASP A 127 -10.36 -2.30 14.38
C ASP A 127 -8.89 -2.16 14.77
N ILE A 128 -8.01 -2.94 14.13
CA ILE A 128 -6.57 -2.98 14.43
C ILE A 128 -5.91 -1.60 14.34
N HIS A 129 -6.36 -0.71 13.44
CA HIS A 129 -5.79 0.63 13.33
C HIS A 129 -6.22 1.51 14.49
N ARG A 130 -7.45 1.35 14.98
CA ARG A 130 -7.94 2.02 16.17
C ARG A 130 -7.23 1.49 17.43
N SER A 131 -7.11 0.18 17.54
CA SER A 131 -6.39 -0.48 18.64
C SER A 131 -4.91 -0.06 18.68
N THR A 132 -4.24 -0.02 17.52
CA THR A 132 -2.87 0.49 17.40
C THR A 132 -2.76 1.95 17.83
N ALA A 133 -3.67 2.83 17.37
CA ALA A 133 -3.70 4.23 17.77
C ALA A 133 -3.83 4.37 19.29
N ALA A 134 -4.79 3.68 19.89
CA ALA A 134 -5.01 3.68 21.34
C ALA A 134 -3.72 3.33 22.10
N LYS A 135 -3.02 2.29 21.66
CA LYS A 135 -1.77 1.83 22.27
C LYS A 135 -0.61 2.81 22.09
N ILE A 136 -0.43 3.37 20.88
CA ILE A 136 0.66 4.34 20.60
C ILE A 136 0.49 5.64 21.39
N TYR A 137 -0.75 6.14 21.46
CA TYR A 137 -1.06 7.41 22.11
C TYR A 137 -1.41 7.27 23.59
N GLY A 138 -1.52 6.05 24.11
CA GLY A 138 -1.87 5.79 25.52
C GLY A 138 -3.27 6.26 25.91
N ILE A 139 -4.24 6.19 24.97
CA ILE A 139 -5.62 6.63 25.16
C ILE A 139 -6.60 5.46 24.97
N PRO A 140 -7.81 5.53 25.55
CA PRO A 140 -8.87 4.55 25.27
C PRO A 140 -9.26 4.53 23.80
N GLN A 141 -9.69 3.37 23.29
CA GLN A 141 -10.14 3.25 21.89
C GLN A 141 -11.31 4.18 21.54
N SER A 142 -12.17 4.49 22.52
CA SER A 142 -13.29 5.44 22.38
C SER A 142 -12.85 6.87 22.05
N GLU A 143 -11.65 7.25 22.48
CA GLU A 143 -11.08 8.59 22.25
C GLU A 143 -10.26 8.69 20.95
N VAL A 144 -10.07 7.58 20.24
CA VAL A 144 -9.35 7.57 18.97
C VAL A 144 -10.18 8.24 17.89
N THR A 145 -9.74 9.44 17.50
CA THR A 145 -10.36 10.20 16.41
C THR A 145 -10.11 9.55 15.03
N PRO A 146 -10.91 9.86 14.00
CA PRO A 146 -10.65 9.41 12.63
C PRO A 146 -9.25 9.76 12.12
N ARG A 147 -8.71 10.93 12.52
CA ARG A 147 -7.35 11.36 12.17
C ARG A 147 -6.29 10.46 12.81
N LEU A 148 -6.38 10.19 14.10
CA LEU A 148 -5.45 9.29 14.81
C LEU A 148 -5.49 7.87 14.25
N ARG A 149 -6.69 7.37 13.94
CA ARG A 149 -6.87 6.08 13.28
C ARG A 149 -6.21 6.05 11.89
N SER A 150 -6.36 7.10 11.10
CA SER A 150 -5.74 7.22 9.78
C SER A 150 -4.22 7.27 9.87
N SER A 151 -3.68 8.01 10.83
CA SER A 151 -2.23 8.05 11.11
C SER A 151 -1.71 6.67 11.51
N ALA A 152 -2.40 5.97 12.42
CA ALA A 152 -2.03 4.61 12.81
C ALA A 152 -2.10 3.62 11.64
N LYS A 153 -3.07 3.78 10.72
CA LYS A 153 -3.13 2.99 9.49
C LYS A 153 -1.88 3.21 8.62
N ALA A 154 -1.48 4.46 8.41
CA ALA A 154 -0.28 4.78 7.65
C ALA A 154 0.99 4.26 8.32
N ILE A 155 1.08 4.31 9.66
CA ILE A 155 2.18 3.78 10.45
C ILE A 155 2.24 2.24 10.32
N ASN A 156 1.13 1.54 10.52
CA ASN A 156 1.06 0.08 10.39
C ASN A 156 1.60 -0.40 9.04
N PHE A 157 1.14 0.24 7.94
CA PHE A 157 1.63 -0.09 6.60
C PHE A 157 3.08 0.39 6.39
N GLY A 158 3.41 1.58 6.90
CA GLY A 158 4.76 2.14 6.81
C GLY A 158 5.81 1.19 7.40
N ILE A 159 5.56 0.68 8.59
CA ILE A 159 6.45 -0.28 9.27
C ILE A 159 6.62 -1.55 8.44
N MET A 160 5.52 -2.16 7.98
CA MET A 160 5.59 -3.39 7.18
C MET A 160 6.40 -3.22 5.88
N TYR A 161 6.35 -2.04 5.28
CA TYR A 161 7.06 -1.74 4.03
C TYR A 161 8.40 -1.03 4.23
N GLY A 162 8.88 -0.91 5.48
CA GLY A 162 10.16 -0.31 5.81
C GLY A 162 10.24 1.19 5.49
N LYS A 163 9.12 1.91 5.55
CA LYS A 163 9.10 3.36 5.34
C LYS A 163 9.85 4.08 6.46
N GLY A 164 10.77 4.98 6.09
CA GLY A 164 11.41 5.88 7.04
C GLY A 164 10.52 7.08 7.39
N ALA A 165 10.96 7.86 8.40
CA ALA A 165 10.24 9.02 8.93
C ALA A 165 9.90 10.08 7.85
N TYR A 166 10.78 10.28 6.86
CA TYR A 166 10.55 11.21 5.76
C TYR A 166 9.33 10.83 4.90
N SER A 167 9.24 9.57 4.46
CA SER A 167 8.10 9.11 3.67
C SER A 167 6.82 9.09 4.48
N LEU A 168 6.89 8.67 5.75
CA LEU A 168 5.75 8.66 6.65
C LEU A 168 5.20 10.06 6.91
N SER A 169 6.09 11.05 7.09
CA SER A 169 5.67 12.45 7.34
C SER A 169 4.81 13.02 6.22
N LYS A 170 5.14 12.68 4.96
CA LYS A 170 4.32 13.06 3.80
C LYS A 170 2.96 12.37 3.79
N ASP A 171 2.91 11.07 4.13
CA ASP A 171 1.67 10.28 4.12
C ASP A 171 0.64 10.79 5.14
N ILE A 172 1.10 11.26 6.31
CA ILE A 172 0.22 11.68 7.41
C ILE A 172 0.16 13.20 7.63
N GLY A 173 0.88 13.96 6.81
CA GLY A 173 0.83 15.44 6.84
C GLY A 173 1.41 16.04 8.12
N VAL A 174 2.54 15.51 8.61
CA VAL A 174 3.25 15.99 9.81
C VAL A 174 4.72 16.28 9.50
N THR A 175 5.43 16.87 10.45
CA THR A 175 6.88 17.07 10.32
C THR A 175 7.64 15.74 10.39
N VAL A 176 8.84 15.69 9.80
CA VAL A 176 9.70 14.49 9.86
C VAL A 176 10.02 14.09 11.30
N LYS A 177 10.20 15.09 12.19
CA LYS A 177 10.45 14.85 13.62
C LYS A 177 9.28 14.18 14.32
N GLU A 178 8.05 14.60 14.02
CA GLU A 178 6.83 13.96 14.56
C GLU A 178 6.66 12.55 14.00
N ALA A 179 6.90 12.34 12.71
CA ALA A 179 6.85 11.02 12.10
C ALA A 179 7.89 10.06 12.70
N ASP A 180 9.11 10.53 13.00
CA ASP A 180 10.15 9.76 13.68
C ASP A 180 9.71 9.38 15.10
N ALA A 181 9.12 10.32 15.84
CA ALA A 181 8.56 10.04 17.16
C ALA A 181 7.45 9.00 17.10
N PHE A 182 6.56 9.05 16.10
CA PHE A 182 5.52 8.05 15.91
C PHE A 182 6.08 6.66 15.60
N LEU A 183 7.11 6.55 14.75
CA LEU A 183 7.78 5.27 14.47
C LEU A 183 8.43 4.69 15.74
N LYS A 184 9.12 5.52 16.51
CA LYS A 184 9.74 5.11 17.78
C LYS A 184 8.70 4.64 18.79
N ASN A 185 7.61 5.37 18.95
CA ASN A 185 6.52 5.01 19.85
C ASN A 185 5.84 3.70 19.40
N TYR A 186 5.67 3.49 18.11
CA TYR A 186 5.15 2.23 17.58
C TYR A 186 6.07 1.06 17.94
N LEU A 187 7.36 1.16 17.64
CA LEU A 187 8.32 0.08 17.91
C LEU A 187 8.46 -0.19 19.40
N ALA A 188 8.36 0.83 20.26
CA ALA A 188 8.32 0.68 21.71
C ALA A 188 7.02 0.00 22.19
N ALA A 189 5.88 0.30 21.56
CA ALA A 189 4.59 -0.31 21.88
C ALA A 189 4.48 -1.76 21.40
N PHE A 190 5.23 -2.13 20.33
CA PHE A 190 5.22 -3.46 19.70
C PHE A 190 6.65 -4.03 19.62
N PRO A 191 7.28 -4.37 20.75
CA PRO A 191 8.68 -4.83 20.77
C PRO A 191 8.89 -6.15 20.03
N SER A 192 7.88 -7.02 19.96
CA SER A 192 7.91 -8.25 19.17
C SER A 192 8.02 -7.98 17.66
N VAL A 193 7.38 -6.91 17.17
CA VAL A 193 7.50 -6.47 15.77
C VAL A 193 8.90 -5.93 15.50
N SER A 194 9.43 -5.08 16.39
CA SER A 194 10.81 -4.56 16.28
C SER A 194 11.82 -5.70 16.24
N GLY A 195 11.75 -6.62 17.21
CA GLY A 195 12.65 -7.77 17.29
C GLY A 195 12.58 -8.67 16.04
N TYR A 196 11.38 -8.87 15.48
CA TYR A 196 11.21 -9.62 14.24
C TYR A 196 11.88 -8.92 13.05
N MET A 197 11.76 -7.59 12.93
CA MET A 197 12.40 -6.82 11.88
C MET A 197 13.92 -6.91 11.96
N ASP A 198 14.48 -6.68 13.16
CA ASP A 198 15.92 -6.73 13.39
C ASP A 198 16.49 -8.12 13.07
N LYS A 199 15.79 -9.17 13.56
CA LYS A 199 16.15 -10.56 13.26
C LYS A 199 16.09 -10.85 11.76
N THR A 200 15.04 -10.43 11.08
CA THR A 200 14.87 -10.67 9.63
C THR A 200 16.00 -10.01 8.83
N ILE A 201 16.40 -8.80 9.19
CA ILE A 201 17.52 -8.08 8.55
C ILE A 201 18.84 -8.81 8.82
N ALA A 202 19.09 -9.21 10.06
CA ALA A 202 20.29 -9.95 10.41
C ALA A 202 20.40 -11.31 9.69
N ASP A 203 19.30 -12.07 9.66
CA ASP A 203 19.21 -13.35 8.97
C ASP A 203 19.40 -13.19 7.44
N ALA A 204 18.79 -12.13 6.87
CA ALA A 204 18.96 -11.84 5.43
C ALA A 204 20.40 -11.50 5.07
N LYS A 205 21.09 -10.70 5.90
CA LYS A 205 22.52 -10.40 5.70
C LYS A 205 23.39 -11.64 5.83
N ALA A 206 23.09 -12.51 6.77
CA ALA A 206 23.86 -13.75 6.98
C ALA A 206 23.65 -14.79 5.89
N ASN A 207 22.41 -14.93 5.39
CA ASN A 207 22.03 -16.00 4.46
C ASN A 207 21.98 -15.57 3.00
N GLY A 208 21.93 -14.26 2.70
CA GLY A 208 21.74 -13.71 1.35
C GLY A 208 20.32 -13.86 0.79
N TYR A 209 19.36 -14.26 1.60
CA TYR A 209 17.94 -14.38 1.22
C TYR A 209 17.01 -14.20 2.40
N VAL A 210 15.73 -13.91 2.10
CA VAL A 210 14.60 -14.04 3.03
C VAL A 210 13.66 -15.14 2.57
N SER A 211 12.86 -15.69 3.50
CA SER A 211 11.84 -16.69 3.18
C SER A 211 10.48 -16.32 3.75
N THR A 212 9.42 -16.71 3.06
CA THR A 212 8.04 -16.62 3.57
C THR A 212 7.77 -17.73 4.57
N LEU A 213 6.61 -17.67 5.25
CA LEU A 213 6.13 -18.68 6.18
C LEU A 213 6.06 -20.08 5.56
N PHE A 214 5.75 -20.18 4.26
CA PHE A 214 5.67 -21.44 3.51
C PHE A 214 6.97 -21.80 2.76
N GLY A 215 8.09 -21.16 3.10
CA GLY A 215 9.40 -21.51 2.58
C GLY A 215 9.76 -20.96 1.20
N ARG A 216 8.94 -20.10 0.59
CA ARG A 216 9.35 -19.39 -0.65
C ARG A 216 10.54 -18.49 -0.31
N ARG A 217 11.63 -18.63 -1.03
CA ARG A 217 12.84 -17.83 -0.85
C ARG A 217 12.94 -16.71 -1.87
N ARG A 218 13.41 -15.56 -1.42
CA ARG A 218 13.83 -14.43 -2.25
C ARG A 218 15.30 -14.14 -1.99
N ALA A 219 16.13 -14.33 -3.00
CA ALA A 219 17.55 -13.94 -2.95
C ALA A 219 17.67 -12.40 -2.90
N LEU A 220 18.64 -11.91 -2.14
CA LEU A 220 18.94 -10.47 -1.94
C LEU A 220 20.42 -10.21 -2.22
N PRO A 221 20.89 -10.39 -3.49
CA PRO A 221 22.29 -10.20 -3.83
C PRO A 221 22.77 -8.77 -3.57
N GLU A 222 21.87 -7.79 -3.57
CA GLU A 222 22.13 -6.39 -3.27
C GLU A 222 22.68 -6.16 -1.84
N LEU A 223 22.43 -7.05 -0.90
CA LEU A 223 22.96 -6.95 0.47
C LEU A 223 24.47 -7.20 0.56
N ALA A 224 25.06 -7.81 -0.47
CA ALA A 224 26.50 -8.07 -0.53
C ALA A 224 27.28 -6.87 -1.09
N SER A 225 26.61 -5.86 -1.63
CA SER A 225 27.22 -4.68 -2.29
C SER A 225 27.20 -3.40 -1.45
N SER A 226 26.89 -3.49 -0.16
CA SER A 226 26.82 -2.35 0.80
C SER A 226 28.00 -2.36 1.78
#